data_276233997805f4ae37cfd80bc3e11add
#
_entry.id   276233997805f4ae37cfd80bc3e11add
#
_cell.length_a   1.000
_cell.length_b   1.000
_cell.length_c   1.000
_cell.angle_alpha   90.00
_cell.angle_beta   90.00
_cell.angle_gamma   90.00
#
_symmetry.space_group_name_H-M   'P 1'
#
loop_
_entity.id
_entity.type
_entity.pdbx_description
1 polymer ?
#
loop_
_entity_poly.entity_id
_entity_poly.type
_entity_poly.pdbx_seq_one_letter_code
_entity_poly.pdbx_strand_id
1 'polypeptide(L)'
;MKLKVGVIGCGGIATGRHIPAYINNPNTDLVAVYDSSVEKGEKIEEEYGVKAYKNLSEMLMHPGLEAVSVCTPEMTHRDIVIEALKSGKHVLCEKPMALDSKQAEEMLKVAKKTKRILMISYNQRIYEPHWKAKELLKQDIIGKPIAFRSFLSHGGPEIPYMERTGRSDFLTKTEGTVAFFYR
;
A
#
# COMPACT_ATOMS: atom_id res chain seq x y z
N MET A 1 -9.25 22.29 3.93
CA MET A 1 -7.88 22.08 3.38
C MET A 1 -7.79 20.63 2.93
N LYS A 2 -7.30 20.34 1.74
CA LYS A 2 -7.10 18.97 1.26
C LYS A 2 -5.76 18.44 1.76
N LEU A 3 -5.71 17.16 2.13
CA LEU A 3 -4.46 16.46 2.48
C LEU A 3 -3.61 16.28 1.21
N LYS A 4 -2.41 16.81 1.19
CA LYS A 4 -1.48 16.62 0.08
C LYS A 4 -0.78 15.26 0.20
N VAL A 5 -1.02 14.40 -0.78
CA VAL A 5 -0.53 13.03 -0.79
C VAL A 5 0.40 12.76 -1.96
N GLY A 6 1.29 11.81 -1.77
CA GLY A 6 2.17 11.30 -2.82
C GLY A 6 2.05 9.78 -2.95
N VAL A 7 2.45 9.24 -4.10
CA VAL A 7 2.49 7.79 -4.34
C VAL A 7 3.90 7.35 -4.72
N ILE A 8 4.42 6.38 -3.99
CA ILE A 8 5.73 5.77 -4.19
C ILE A 8 5.53 4.38 -4.76
N GLY A 9 5.96 4.16 -5.99
CA GLY A 9 5.69 2.98 -6.80
C GLY A 9 4.44 3.17 -7.67
N CYS A 10 4.63 3.28 -8.99
CA CYS A 10 3.58 3.49 -10.00
C CYS A 10 3.20 2.18 -10.71
N GLY A 11 3.22 1.06 -9.97
CA GLY A 11 2.81 -0.24 -10.47
C GLY A 11 1.29 -0.44 -10.50
N GLY A 12 0.84 -1.66 -10.86
CA GLY A 12 -0.57 -1.97 -11.06
C GLY A 12 -1.48 -1.69 -9.85
N ILE A 13 -1.00 -1.84 -8.61
CA ILE A 13 -1.82 -1.50 -7.42
C ILE A 13 -1.97 0.02 -7.28
N ALA A 14 -0.93 0.78 -7.56
CA ALA A 14 -0.97 2.23 -7.52
C ALA A 14 -1.92 2.79 -8.58
N THR A 15 -1.74 2.40 -9.84
CA THR A 15 -2.55 2.88 -10.97
C THR A 15 -3.99 2.37 -10.94
N GLY A 16 -4.19 1.15 -10.47
CA GLY A 16 -5.53 0.54 -10.40
C GLY A 16 -6.35 0.92 -9.16
N ARG A 17 -5.73 1.45 -8.10
CA ARG A 17 -6.42 1.70 -6.82
C ARG A 17 -6.04 3.01 -6.16
N HIS A 18 -4.77 3.21 -5.77
CA HIS A 18 -4.37 4.34 -4.94
C HIS A 18 -4.51 5.69 -5.65
N ILE A 19 -3.95 5.81 -6.86
CA ILE A 19 -3.99 7.04 -7.65
C ILE A 19 -5.44 7.45 -7.95
N PRO A 20 -6.30 6.58 -8.52
CA PRO A 20 -7.70 6.92 -8.74
C PRO A 20 -8.45 7.27 -7.46
N ALA A 21 -8.15 6.58 -6.34
CA ALA A 21 -8.79 6.88 -5.07
C ALA A 21 -8.44 8.30 -4.57
N TYR A 22 -7.18 8.73 -4.69
CA TYR A 22 -6.78 10.08 -4.31
C TYR A 22 -7.33 11.16 -5.24
N ILE A 23 -7.33 10.93 -6.55
CA ILE A 23 -7.89 11.85 -7.54
C ILE A 23 -9.39 12.09 -7.30
N ASN A 24 -10.14 11.02 -7.00
CA ASN A 24 -11.59 11.08 -6.82
C ASN A 24 -12.04 11.48 -5.40
N ASN A 25 -11.12 11.56 -4.44
CA ASN A 25 -11.47 11.92 -3.06
C ASN A 25 -11.43 13.45 -2.87
N PRO A 26 -12.55 14.09 -2.50
CA PRO A 26 -12.58 15.55 -2.34
C PRO A 26 -11.67 16.08 -1.23
N ASN A 27 -11.22 15.23 -0.31
CA ASN A 27 -10.38 15.59 0.83
C ASN A 27 -8.88 15.41 0.57
N THR A 28 -8.47 14.89 -0.60
CA THR A 28 -7.07 14.67 -0.93
C THR A 28 -6.67 15.45 -2.19
N ASP A 29 -5.37 15.69 -2.29
CA ASP A 29 -4.72 16.32 -3.44
C ASP A 29 -3.46 15.49 -3.75
N LEU A 30 -3.48 14.75 -4.85
CA LEU A 30 -2.31 14.00 -5.31
C LEU A 30 -1.33 14.97 -5.95
N VAL A 31 -0.19 15.20 -5.31
CA VAL A 31 0.76 16.25 -5.72
C VAL A 31 2.08 15.72 -6.26
N ALA A 32 2.45 14.48 -5.92
CA ALA A 32 3.74 13.91 -6.27
C ALA A 32 3.68 12.40 -6.47
N VAL A 33 4.48 11.89 -7.42
CA VAL A 33 4.71 10.46 -7.61
C VAL A 33 6.19 10.16 -7.78
N TYR A 34 6.59 8.94 -7.43
CA TYR A 34 7.92 8.41 -7.66
C TYR A 34 7.84 6.92 -8.03
N ASP A 35 8.60 6.51 -9.01
CA ASP A 35 8.91 5.11 -9.32
C ASP A 35 10.38 4.98 -9.69
N SER A 36 11.00 3.82 -9.42
CA SER A 36 12.36 3.53 -9.86
C SER A 36 12.50 3.49 -11.40
N SER A 37 11.41 3.19 -12.11
CA SER A 37 11.28 3.41 -13.55
C SER A 37 10.77 4.82 -13.80
N VAL A 38 11.64 5.67 -14.34
CA VAL A 38 11.32 7.06 -14.69
C VAL A 38 10.10 7.12 -15.62
N GLU A 39 10.03 6.24 -16.61
CA GLU A 39 8.92 6.17 -17.57
C GLU A 39 7.55 5.97 -16.92
N LYS A 40 7.48 5.18 -15.84
CA LYS A 40 6.20 4.98 -15.13
C LYS A 40 5.76 6.23 -14.39
N GLY A 41 6.70 6.95 -13.79
CA GLY A 41 6.42 8.22 -13.15
C GLY A 41 5.94 9.27 -14.16
N GLU A 42 6.66 9.42 -15.27
CA GLU A 42 6.35 10.35 -16.35
C GLU A 42 4.95 10.09 -16.98
N LYS A 43 4.54 8.82 -17.12
CA LYS A 43 3.17 8.49 -17.56
C LYS A 43 2.10 9.01 -16.60
N ILE A 44 2.33 8.92 -15.29
CA ILE A 44 1.38 9.44 -14.31
C ILE A 44 1.37 10.97 -14.32
N GLU A 45 2.54 11.61 -14.50
CA GLU A 45 2.64 13.05 -14.65
C GLU A 45 1.84 13.54 -15.88
N GLU A 46 1.98 12.85 -17.01
CA GLU A 46 1.26 13.18 -18.25
C GLU A 46 -0.26 12.98 -18.11
N GLU A 47 -0.69 11.88 -17.47
CA GLU A 47 -2.10 11.53 -17.36
C GLU A 47 -2.86 12.41 -16.34
N TYR A 48 -2.23 12.76 -15.21
CA TYR A 48 -2.90 13.41 -14.08
C TYR A 48 -2.35 14.80 -13.76
N GLY A 49 -1.29 15.25 -14.42
CA GLY A 49 -0.69 16.56 -14.16
C GLY A 49 0.02 16.67 -12.80
N VAL A 50 0.35 15.54 -12.16
CA VAL A 50 1.05 15.49 -10.89
C VAL A 50 2.56 15.47 -11.10
N LYS A 51 3.35 16.00 -10.16
CA LYS A 51 4.80 16.02 -10.31
C LYS A 51 5.43 14.64 -10.17
N ALA A 52 6.09 14.15 -11.22
CA ALA A 52 6.93 12.96 -11.15
C ALA A 52 8.36 13.30 -10.72
N TYR A 53 8.89 12.51 -9.80
CA TYR A 53 10.25 12.66 -9.28
C TYR A 53 11.12 11.47 -9.70
N LYS A 54 12.39 11.75 -10.00
CA LYS A 54 13.40 10.72 -10.34
C LYS A 54 14.15 10.22 -9.12
N ASN A 55 13.96 10.89 -7.98
CA ASN A 55 14.61 10.57 -6.72
C ASN A 55 13.59 10.60 -5.58
N LEU A 56 13.59 9.57 -4.74
CA LEU A 56 12.67 9.44 -3.62
C LEU A 56 12.83 10.57 -2.60
N SER A 57 14.08 10.87 -2.23
CA SER A 57 14.34 11.90 -1.22
C SER A 57 13.87 13.28 -1.70
N GLU A 58 14.03 13.59 -2.99
CA GLU A 58 13.50 14.83 -3.57
C GLU A 58 11.97 14.87 -3.55
N MET A 59 11.30 13.75 -3.88
CA MET A 59 9.85 13.64 -3.75
C MET A 59 9.38 13.89 -2.32
N LEU A 60 10.05 13.30 -1.34
CA LEU A 60 9.71 13.48 0.07
C LEU A 60 9.89 14.94 0.55
N MET A 61 10.65 15.75 -0.16
CA MET A 61 10.81 17.19 0.08
C MET A 61 9.82 18.04 -0.71
N HIS A 62 8.89 17.46 -1.47
CA HIS A 62 7.89 18.23 -2.22
C HIS A 62 7.13 19.18 -1.29
N PRO A 63 6.96 20.48 -1.70
CA PRO A 63 6.34 21.49 -0.86
C PRO A 63 4.91 21.14 -0.44
N GLY A 64 4.70 21.04 0.87
CA GLY A 64 3.40 20.75 1.44
C GLY A 64 2.97 19.29 1.38
N LEU A 65 3.80 18.34 0.91
CA LEU A 65 3.52 16.92 1.00
C LEU A 65 3.40 16.50 2.46
N GLU A 66 2.29 15.84 2.82
CA GLU A 66 1.95 15.46 4.20
C GLU A 66 1.96 13.96 4.41
N ALA A 67 1.49 13.21 3.42
CA ALA A 67 1.38 11.75 3.49
C ALA A 67 1.81 11.08 2.19
N VAL A 68 2.22 9.82 2.28
CA VAL A 68 2.57 9.01 1.10
C VAL A 68 1.95 7.63 1.18
N SER A 69 1.57 7.09 0.01
CA SER A 69 1.30 5.66 -0.18
C SER A 69 2.53 4.97 -0.72
N VAL A 70 2.95 3.89 -0.07
CA VAL A 70 4.03 3.00 -0.53
C VAL A 70 3.40 1.80 -1.20
N CYS A 71 3.54 1.75 -2.53
CA CYS A 71 2.94 0.75 -3.43
C CYS A 71 4.02 -0.06 -4.18
N THR A 72 5.19 -0.15 -3.60
CA THR A 72 6.35 -0.86 -4.14
C THR A 72 6.33 -2.35 -3.78
N PRO A 73 7.24 -3.18 -4.31
CA PRO A 73 7.40 -4.56 -3.84
C PRO A 73 7.77 -4.63 -2.35
N GLU A 74 7.26 -5.65 -1.67
CA GLU A 74 7.36 -5.82 -0.21
C GLU A 74 8.78 -5.78 0.35
N MET A 75 9.78 -6.23 -0.43
CA MET A 75 11.19 -6.19 -0.04
C MET A 75 11.74 -4.78 0.17
N THR A 76 11.08 -3.77 -0.38
CA THR A 76 11.50 -2.37 -0.27
C THR A 76 10.70 -1.59 0.77
N HIS A 77 9.62 -2.16 1.31
CA HIS A 77 8.70 -1.46 2.22
C HIS A 77 9.41 -0.87 3.43
N ARG A 78 10.24 -1.70 4.11
CA ARG A 78 10.94 -1.27 5.32
C ARG A 78 11.73 0.01 5.11
N ASP A 79 12.58 0.04 4.09
CA ASP A 79 13.51 1.15 3.88
C ASP A 79 12.78 2.42 3.43
N ILE A 80 11.87 2.29 2.48
CA ILE A 80 11.06 3.40 1.97
C ILE A 80 10.17 3.99 3.07
N VAL A 81 9.50 3.15 3.85
CA VAL A 81 8.63 3.60 4.96
C VAL A 81 9.44 4.32 6.03
N ILE A 82 10.61 3.79 6.40
CA ILE A 82 11.48 4.42 7.39
C ILE A 82 11.97 5.79 6.89
N GLU A 83 12.36 5.91 5.62
CA GLU A 83 12.76 7.16 5.01
C GLU A 83 11.63 8.18 5.02
N ALA A 84 10.43 7.79 4.58
CA ALA A 84 9.26 8.66 4.55
C ALA A 84 8.86 9.15 5.95
N LEU A 85 8.83 8.26 6.96
CA LEU A 85 8.55 8.61 8.35
C LEU A 85 9.58 9.60 8.92
N LYS A 86 10.88 9.37 8.66
CA LYS A 86 11.96 10.26 9.07
C LYS A 86 11.88 11.63 8.40
N SER A 87 11.39 11.68 7.16
CA SER A 87 11.13 12.92 6.43
C SER A 87 9.83 13.62 6.88
N GLY A 88 9.22 13.12 7.97
CA GLY A 88 8.04 13.73 8.58
C GLY A 88 6.73 13.45 7.88
N LYS A 89 6.65 12.44 7.01
CA LYS A 89 5.41 12.08 6.31
C LYS A 89 4.62 11.01 7.05
N HIS A 90 3.29 11.07 6.98
CA HIS A 90 2.43 9.95 7.30
C HIS A 90 2.49 8.91 6.19
N VAL A 91 2.36 7.63 6.52
CA VAL A 91 2.56 6.55 5.55
C VAL A 91 1.39 5.57 5.56
N LEU A 92 0.82 5.33 4.39
CA LEU A 92 0.01 4.16 4.06
C LEU A 92 0.89 3.20 3.27
N CYS A 93 1.20 2.04 3.82
CA CYS A 93 2.03 1.03 3.16
C CYS A 93 1.18 -0.15 2.68
N GLU A 94 1.42 -0.62 1.47
CA GLU A 94 0.80 -1.83 0.97
C GLU A 94 1.21 -3.06 1.80
N LYS A 95 0.35 -4.07 1.73
CA LYS A 95 0.57 -5.37 2.37
C LYS A 95 1.51 -6.24 1.49
N PRO A 96 2.29 -7.16 2.12
CA PRO A 96 2.53 -7.29 3.56
C PRO A 96 3.35 -6.11 4.10
N MET A 97 3.27 -5.85 5.42
CA MET A 97 3.97 -4.72 6.04
C MET A 97 5.49 -4.78 5.81
N ALA A 98 6.07 -5.95 5.95
CA ALA A 98 7.50 -6.23 5.82
C ALA A 98 7.72 -7.71 5.55
N LEU A 99 8.95 -8.13 5.30
CA LEU A 99 9.30 -9.52 5.05
C LEU A 99 9.30 -10.38 6.34
N ASP A 100 9.57 -9.76 7.49
CA ASP A 100 9.62 -10.42 8.79
C ASP A 100 9.20 -9.49 9.94
N SER A 101 9.07 -10.06 11.13
CA SER A 101 8.66 -9.33 12.35
C SER A 101 9.71 -8.30 12.79
N LYS A 102 11.00 -8.55 12.59
CA LYS A 102 12.07 -7.63 12.97
C LYS A 102 11.99 -6.33 12.16
N GLN A 103 11.82 -6.45 10.84
CA GLN A 103 11.62 -5.30 9.98
C GLN A 103 10.35 -4.52 10.35
N ALA A 104 9.25 -5.23 10.62
CA ALA A 104 8.00 -4.62 11.05
C ALA A 104 8.17 -3.84 12.37
N GLU A 105 8.89 -4.40 13.35
CA GLU A 105 9.19 -3.72 14.61
C GLU A 105 10.05 -2.47 14.42
N GLU A 106 11.02 -2.51 13.51
CA GLU A 106 11.85 -1.34 13.16
C GLU A 106 10.99 -0.21 12.60
N MET A 107 10.08 -0.51 11.67
CA MET A 107 9.13 0.46 11.11
C MET A 107 8.24 1.06 12.20
N LEU A 108 7.70 0.25 13.10
CA LEU A 108 6.87 0.71 14.22
C LEU A 108 7.65 1.59 15.20
N LYS A 109 8.90 1.25 15.51
CA LYS A 109 9.78 2.07 16.37
C LYS A 109 10.00 3.46 15.77
N VAL A 110 10.25 3.51 14.45
CA VAL A 110 10.44 4.80 13.76
C VAL A 110 9.14 5.59 13.73
N ALA A 111 8.00 4.99 13.42
CA ALA A 111 6.71 5.66 13.43
C ALA A 111 6.40 6.31 14.79
N LYS A 112 6.63 5.57 15.89
CA LYS A 112 6.47 6.08 17.26
C LYS A 112 7.44 7.24 17.54
N LYS A 113 8.72 7.09 17.17
CA LYS A 113 9.75 8.12 17.40
C LYS A 113 9.46 9.42 16.66
N THR A 114 8.99 9.32 15.41
CA THR A 114 8.67 10.48 14.56
C THR A 114 7.29 11.05 14.84
N LYS A 115 6.46 10.37 15.64
CA LYS A 115 5.05 10.72 15.89
C LYS A 115 4.24 10.82 14.59
N ARG A 116 4.56 9.96 13.62
CA ARG A 116 3.84 9.87 12.35
C ARG A 116 2.99 8.61 12.31
N ILE A 117 1.89 8.68 11.59
CA ILE A 117 0.99 7.55 11.40
C ILE A 117 1.63 6.60 10.38
N LEU A 118 1.73 5.34 10.75
CA LEU A 118 1.99 4.24 9.82
C LEU A 118 0.75 3.35 9.80
N MET A 119 0.11 3.27 8.66
CA MET A 119 -1.03 2.41 8.40
C MET A 119 -0.67 1.38 7.33
N ILE A 120 -1.12 0.15 7.50
CA ILE A 120 -0.94 -0.91 6.51
C ILE A 120 -2.26 -1.17 5.80
N SER A 121 -2.20 -1.31 4.47
CA SER A 121 -3.36 -1.47 3.59
C SER A 121 -3.98 -2.88 3.70
N TYR A 122 -4.38 -3.27 4.91
CA TYR A 122 -5.17 -4.49 5.13
C TYR A 122 -6.65 -4.21 4.85
N ASN A 123 -6.99 -4.00 3.59
CA ASN A 123 -8.32 -3.60 3.11
C ASN A 123 -9.45 -4.53 3.55
N GLN A 124 -9.18 -5.84 3.73
CA GLN A 124 -10.16 -6.80 4.23
C GLN A 124 -10.73 -6.44 5.61
N ARG A 125 -10.00 -5.66 6.41
CA ARG A 125 -10.48 -5.19 7.73
C ARG A 125 -11.62 -4.18 7.64
N ILE A 126 -11.69 -3.45 6.53
CA ILE A 126 -12.69 -2.42 6.26
C ILE A 126 -13.70 -2.85 5.18
N TYR A 127 -13.57 -4.08 4.67
CA TYR A 127 -14.52 -4.64 3.73
C TYR A 127 -15.87 -4.83 4.41
N GLU A 128 -16.92 -4.24 3.85
CA GLU A 128 -18.23 -4.12 4.48
C GLU A 128 -18.81 -5.46 4.98
N PRO A 129 -18.80 -6.57 4.21
CA PRO A 129 -19.27 -7.86 4.71
C PRO A 129 -18.51 -8.36 5.95
N HIS A 130 -17.19 -8.16 6.01
CA HIS A 130 -16.41 -8.58 7.18
C HIS A 130 -16.70 -7.71 8.40
N TRP A 131 -16.85 -6.42 8.17
CA TRP A 131 -17.22 -5.50 9.24
C TRP A 131 -18.63 -5.79 9.78
N LYS A 132 -19.60 -6.04 8.87
CA LYS A 132 -20.96 -6.42 9.25
C LYS A 132 -21.01 -7.74 10.02
N ALA A 133 -20.27 -8.75 9.57
CA ALA A 133 -20.16 -10.02 10.30
C ALA A 133 -19.62 -9.81 11.72
N LYS A 134 -18.59 -8.97 11.88
CA LYS A 134 -18.05 -8.61 13.20
C LYS A 134 -19.08 -7.93 14.09
N GLU A 135 -19.92 -7.04 13.54
CA GLU A 135 -20.98 -6.39 14.31
C GLU A 135 -22.05 -7.38 14.79
N LEU A 136 -22.50 -8.27 13.90
CA LEU A 136 -23.48 -9.30 14.24
C LEU A 136 -22.96 -10.25 15.34
N LEU A 137 -21.66 -10.62 15.27
CA LEU A 137 -21.01 -11.38 16.33
C LEU A 137 -20.98 -10.63 17.67
N LYS A 138 -20.72 -9.33 17.66
CA LYS A 138 -20.73 -8.50 18.88
C LYS A 138 -22.13 -8.39 19.50
N GLN A 139 -23.17 -8.49 18.69
CA GLN A 139 -24.56 -8.46 19.12
C GLN A 139 -25.05 -9.81 19.63
N ASP A 140 -24.16 -10.82 19.70
CA ASP A 140 -24.44 -12.19 20.17
C ASP A 140 -25.60 -12.90 19.41
N ILE A 141 -25.85 -12.52 18.15
CA ILE A 141 -26.96 -13.05 17.35
C ILE A 141 -26.87 -14.56 17.13
N ILE A 142 -25.65 -15.08 17.03
CA ILE A 142 -25.38 -16.52 16.85
C ILE A 142 -24.83 -17.19 18.10
N GLY A 143 -24.85 -16.49 19.24
CA GLY A 143 -24.24 -16.95 20.48
C GLY A 143 -22.71 -17.04 20.37
N LYS A 144 -22.09 -17.80 21.28
CA LYS A 144 -20.63 -17.96 21.32
C LYS A 144 -20.13 -18.74 20.10
N PRO A 145 -19.29 -18.12 19.25
CA PRO A 145 -18.68 -18.85 18.13
C PRO A 145 -17.80 -19.99 18.61
N ILE A 146 -18.02 -21.19 18.08
CA ILE A 146 -17.24 -22.39 18.37
C ILE A 146 -16.33 -22.81 17.22
N ALA A 147 -16.64 -22.36 16.01
CA ALA A 147 -15.83 -22.60 14.83
C ALA A 147 -15.99 -21.45 13.82
N PHE A 148 -14.97 -21.22 13.05
CA PHE A 148 -14.97 -20.28 11.93
C PHE A 148 -14.39 -20.98 10.69
N ARG A 149 -15.10 -20.90 9.57
CA ARG A 149 -14.61 -21.35 8.28
C ARG A 149 -14.71 -20.21 7.28
N SER A 150 -13.59 -19.88 6.65
CA SER A 150 -13.53 -18.94 5.55
C SER A 150 -13.03 -19.65 4.30
N PHE A 151 -13.64 -19.34 3.17
CA PHE A 151 -13.22 -19.82 1.87
C PHE A 151 -13.00 -18.63 0.95
N LEU A 152 -11.77 -18.45 0.48
CA LEU A 152 -11.39 -17.45 -0.50
C LEU A 152 -10.71 -18.17 -1.67
N SER A 153 -11.25 -18.04 -2.85
CA SER A 153 -10.68 -18.62 -4.06
C SER A 153 -10.62 -17.58 -5.18
N HIS A 154 -9.51 -17.56 -5.90
CA HIS A 154 -9.33 -16.75 -7.11
C HIS A 154 -8.36 -17.48 -8.05
N GLY A 155 -8.26 -17.04 -9.30
CA GLY A 155 -7.43 -17.66 -10.33
C GLY A 155 -5.91 -17.61 -10.11
N GLY A 156 -5.47 -17.21 -8.92
CA GLY A 156 -4.06 -17.02 -8.60
C GLY A 156 -3.52 -15.66 -9.05
N PRO A 157 -2.34 -15.27 -8.58
CA PRO A 157 -1.71 -14.04 -9.02
C PRO A 157 -1.13 -14.13 -10.43
N GLU A 158 -0.88 -15.33 -10.92
CA GLU A 158 -0.18 -15.59 -12.17
C GLU A 158 -0.92 -15.04 -13.38
N ILE A 159 -2.18 -15.41 -13.56
CA ILE A 159 -2.95 -15.03 -14.76
C ILE A 159 -3.24 -13.53 -14.79
N PRO A 160 -3.93 -12.93 -13.79
CA PRO A 160 -4.28 -11.50 -13.84
C PRO A 160 -3.07 -10.59 -13.74
N TYR A 161 -1.99 -11.04 -13.08
CA TYR A 161 -0.77 -10.25 -12.94
C TYR A 161 0.05 -10.25 -14.22
N MET A 162 0.26 -11.40 -14.83
CA MET A 162 0.99 -11.55 -16.09
C MET A 162 0.26 -10.84 -17.23
N GLU A 163 -1.07 -10.99 -17.33
CA GLU A 163 -1.87 -10.31 -18.36
C GLU A 163 -1.79 -8.78 -18.24
N ARG A 164 -1.80 -8.23 -17.02
CA ARG A 164 -1.76 -6.78 -16.80
C ARG A 164 -0.37 -6.17 -16.88
N THR A 165 0.66 -6.90 -16.50
CA THR A 165 2.00 -6.34 -16.31
C THR A 165 3.03 -6.89 -17.28
N GLY A 166 2.75 -8.00 -17.96
CA GLY A 166 3.71 -8.72 -18.78
C GLY A 166 4.91 -9.31 -18.01
N ARG A 167 4.82 -9.34 -16.65
CA ARG A 167 5.92 -9.76 -15.78
C ARG A 167 5.68 -11.14 -15.20
N SER A 168 6.44 -12.11 -15.66
CA SER A 168 6.52 -13.45 -15.07
C SER A 168 7.46 -13.53 -13.86
N ASP A 169 8.33 -12.51 -13.67
CA ASP A 169 9.41 -12.50 -12.69
C ASP A 169 8.96 -12.17 -11.26
N PHE A 170 7.73 -11.70 -11.07
CA PHE A 170 7.17 -11.40 -9.75
C PHE A 170 7.15 -12.63 -8.83
N LEU A 171 6.85 -13.78 -9.39
CA LEU A 171 6.76 -15.05 -8.63
C LEU A 171 8.11 -15.74 -8.43
N THR A 172 9.11 -15.38 -9.24
CA THR A 172 10.42 -16.06 -9.25
C THR A 172 11.52 -15.29 -8.51
N LYS A 173 11.35 -13.97 -8.32
CA LYS A 173 12.39 -13.10 -7.73
C LYS A 173 12.10 -12.65 -6.29
N THR A 174 10.95 -12.97 -5.75
CA THR A 174 10.63 -12.62 -4.36
C THR A 174 11.08 -13.74 -3.44
N GLU A 175 12.33 -13.71 -3.02
CA GLU A 175 12.76 -14.45 -1.84
C GLU A 175 11.94 -13.91 -0.65
N GLY A 176 10.97 -14.69 -0.18
CA GLY A 176 10.10 -14.32 0.94
C GLY A 176 8.66 -13.98 0.56
N THR A 177 8.25 -14.22 -0.66
CA THR A 177 6.82 -14.20 -1.01
C THR A 177 6.06 -15.04 -0.01
N VAL A 178 5.06 -14.43 0.63
CA VAL A 178 4.06 -15.19 1.38
C VAL A 178 3.42 -16.14 0.39
N ALA A 179 3.90 -17.36 0.39
CA ALA A 179 3.30 -18.42 -0.40
C ALA A 179 1.89 -18.60 0.16
N PHE A 180 0.91 -18.18 -0.60
CA PHE A 180 -0.46 -18.58 -0.35
C PHE A 180 -0.57 -20.05 -0.71
N PHE A 181 -0.18 -20.92 0.19
CA PHE A 181 -0.46 -22.34 0.06
C PHE A 181 -1.94 -22.56 0.33
N TYR A 182 -2.70 -22.60 -0.73
CA TYR A 182 -4.01 -23.21 -0.71
C TYR A 182 -3.85 -24.65 -1.18
N ARG A 183 -3.84 -25.59 -0.25
CA ARG A 183 -4.20 -26.98 -0.47
C ARG A 183 -5.64 -27.19 -0.05
#